data_e7ef7cf2427ee3c5dee3dcbd8fdb10ba
#
_entry.id   e7ef7cf2427ee3c5dee3dcbd8fdb10ba
#
_cell.length_a   1.000
_cell.length_b   1.000
_cell.length_c   1.000
_cell.angle_alpha   90.00
_cell.angle_beta   90.00
_cell.angle_gamma   90.00
#
_symmetry.space_group_name_H-M   'P 1'
#
loop_
_entity.id
_entity.type
_entity.pdbx_description
1 polymer ?
#
loop_
_entity_poly.entity_id
_entity_poly.type
_entity_poly.pdbx_seq_one_letter_code
_entity_poly.pdbx_strand_id
1 'polypeptide(L)'
;MNRLSRIVAIGVPLFMAVGSLTAQTPAPSSSRPAAAKTESCSQTANTQSDLNECAGKELRQAEARLAALLKRLSIDVNSPEEKAWEAYRDAQLKAIYPPVANEQAEYGSVYPMCLATLKKKLTESRIRDLKALTTSEGDTCLGYRVGGNGK
;
A
#
# COMPACT_ATOMS: atom_id res chain seq x y z
N MET A 1 18.59 28.96 -39.41
CA MET A 1 20.03 29.05 -39.17
C MET A 1 20.38 27.84 -38.29
N ASN A 2 20.65 26.74 -38.91
CA ASN A 2 21.90 26.04 -39.19
C ASN A 2 22.87 25.92 -38.01
N ARG A 3 23.08 24.71 -37.55
CA ARG A 3 24.36 23.99 -37.39
C ARG A 3 24.09 22.58 -36.84
N LEU A 4 24.14 21.57 -37.70
CA LEU A 4 25.27 20.70 -38.07
C LEU A 4 25.77 19.80 -36.89
N SER A 5 25.37 18.53 -36.99
CA SER A 5 26.21 17.34 -37.14
C SER A 5 27.54 17.31 -36.38
N ARG A 6 27.70 16.31 -35.53
CA ARG A 6 28.94 15.51 -35.44
C ARG A 6 28.63 14.08 -35.01
N ILE A 7 28.74 13.21 -35.97
CA ILE A 7 28.86 11.76 -35.81
C ILE A 7 30.33 11.50 -35.38
N VAL A 8 30.52 10.80 -34.28
CA VAL A 8 31.80 10.20 -33.93
C VAL A 8 31.61 8.71 -33.84
N ALA A 9 32.11 8.02 -34.85
CA ALA A 9 32.28 6.57 -34.84
C ALA A 9 33.64 6.26 -34.20
N ILE A 10 33.64 5.41 -33.17
CA ILE A 10 34.87 4.81 -32.63
C ILE A 10 34.60 3.34 -32.30
N GLY A 11 35.09 2.47 -33.13
CA GLY A 11 36.02 1.37 -32.93
C GLY A 11 35.62 0.33 -31.91
N VAL A 12 35.20 -0.86 -32.40
CA VAL A 12 35.09 -2.11 -31.65
C VAL A 12 36.47 -2.76 -31.59
N PRO A 13 37.03 -3.13 -30.43
CA PRO A 13 38.04 -4.16 -30.34
C PRO A 13 37.37 -5.51 -30.01
N LEU A 14 37.63 -6.43 -30.90
CA LEU A 14 37.36 -7.86 -30.77
C LEU A 14 38.31 -8.44 -29.70
N PHE A 15 37.80 -8.72 -28.49
CA PHE A 15 38.57 -9.51 -27.50
C PHE A 15 38.06 -10.95 -27.48
N MET A 16 38.87 -11.84 -28.05
CA MET A 16 38.77 -13.27 -27.78
C MET A 16 39.30 -13.53 -26.38
N ALA A 17 38.47 -14.01 -25.46
CA ALA A 17 38.88 -14.50 -24.16
C ALA A 17 38.43 -15.96 -24.00
N VAL A 18 39.44 -16.76 -23.78
CA VAL A 18 39.53 -18.19 -23.56
C VAL A 18 38.64 -18.62 -22.39
N GLY A 19 37.90 -19.73 -22.56
CA GLY A 19 37.07 -20.34 -21.55
C GLY A 19 37.84 -20.83 -20.33
N SER A 20 37.33 -20.46 -19.17
CA SER A 20 37.57 -21.14 -17.90
C SER A 20 36.28 -21.74 -17.41
N LEU A 21 36.16 -23.06 -17.45
CA LEU A 21 35.11 -23.84 -16.80
C LEU A 21 35.32 -23.69 -15.27
N THR A 22 34.64 -22.78 -14.63
CA THR A 22 34.51 -22.80 -13.17
C THR A 22 33.29 -23.61 -12.81
N ALA A 23 33.48 -24.73 -12.11
CA ALA A 23 32.44 -25.53 -11.52
C ALA A 23 31.61 -24.63 -10.55
N GLN A 24 30.36 -24.35 -10.88
CA GLN A 24 29.42 -23.65 -9.99
C GLN A 24 28.95 -24.64 -8.93
N THR A 25 29.43 -24.49 -7.71
CA THR A 25 28.88 -25.12 -6.52
C THR A 25 27.44 -24.59 -6.36
N PRO A 26 26.39 -25.42 -6.25
CA PRO A 26 25.04 -24.94 -6.02
C PRO A 26 24.99 -24.26 -4.64
N ALA A 27 24.66 -22.96 -4.63
CA ALA A 27 24.39 -22.22 -3.41
C ALA A 27 23.19 -22.84 -2.70
N PRO A 28 23.19 -22.92 -1.36
CA PRO A 28 22.05 -23.44 -0.62
C PRO A 28 20.83 -22.56 -0.92
N SER A 29 19.80 -23.22 -1.45
CA SER A 29 18.49 -22.62 -1.70
C SER A 29 17.95 -22.08 -0.38
N SER A 30 18.08 -20.77 -0.17
CA SER A 30 17.39 -20.06 0.90
C SER A 30 15.89 -20.14 0.59
N SER A 31 15.23 -21.10 1.21
CA SER A 31 13.77 -21.19 1.21
C SER A 31 13.21 -19.99 1.97
N ARG A 32 13.08 -18.87 1.24
CA ARG A 32 12.26 -17.73 1.68
C ARG A 32 10.87 -18.31 1.96
N PRO A 33 10.31 -18.18 3.17
CA PRO A 33 8.97 -18.64 3.42
C PRO A 33 8.08 -17.96 2.36
N ALA A 34 7.42 -18.78 1.55
CA ALA A 34 6.44 -18.30 0.60
C ALA A 34 5.44 -17.49 1.42
N ALA A 35 5.39 -16.17 1.21
CA ALA A 35 4.32 -15.35 1.73
C ALA A 35 3.04 -16.04 1.28
N ALA A 36 2.28 -16.59 2.24
CA ALA A 36 1.02 -17.23 1.97
C ALA A 36 0.23 -16.21 1.15
N LYS A 37 0.00 -16.53 -0.13
CA LYS A 37 -0.91 -15.76 -0.97
C LYS A 37 -2.25 -15.89 -0.25
N THR A 38 -2.63 -14.84 0.47
CA THR A 38 -3.98 -14.71 1.00
C THR A 38 -4.84 -14.64 -0.25
N GLU A 39 -5.45 -15.76 -0.63
CA GLU A 39 -6.44 -15.77 -1.70
C GLU A 39 -7.44 -14.68 -1.36
N SER A 40 -7.57 -13.72 -2.28
CA SER A 40 -8.54 -12.66 -2.14
C SER A 40 -9.90 -13.32 -1.98
N CYS A 41 -10.62 -13.06 -0.91
CA CYS A 41 -11.91 -13.71 -0.64
C CYS A 41 -12.92 -13.48 -1.78
N SER A 42 -12.67 -12.50 -2.65
CA SER A 42 -13.42 -12.28 -3.88
C SER A 42 -13.29 -13.43 -4.89
N GLN A 43 -12.26 -14.27 -4.80
CA GLN A 43 -12.08 -15.44 -5.70
C GLN A 43 -12.96 -16.61 -5.30
N THR A 44 -13.44 -16.64 -4.06
CA THR A 44 -14.33 -17.70 -3.54
C THR A 44 -15.79 -17.25 -3.38
N ALA A 45 -16.07 -15.96 -3.60
CA ALA A 45 -17.41 -15.39 -3.53
C ALA A 45 -18.24 -15.77 -4.77
N ASN A 46 -19.43 -16.32 -4.53
CA ASN A 46 -20.33 -16.77 -5.60
C ASN A 46 -21.54 -15.85 -5.79
N THR A 47 -21.83 -15.00 -4.82
CA THR A 47 -22.96 -14.08 -4.82
C THR A 47 -22.53 -12.66 -4.51
N GLN A 48 -23.40 -11.68 -4.84
CA GLN A 48 -23.14 -10.28 -4.44
C GLN A 48 -23.09 -10.12 -2.91
N SER A 49 -23.86 -10.90 -2.18
CA SER A 49 -23.82 -10.92 -0.72
C SER A 49 -22.45 -11.36 -0.20
N ASP A 50 -21.90 -12.44 -0.79
CA ASP A 50 -20.57 -12.94 -0.42
C ASP A 50 -19.48 -11.88 -0.71
N LEU A 51 -19.60 -11.17 -1.85
CA LEU A 51 -18.68 -10.09 -2.20
C LEU A 51 -18.75 -8.91 -1.21
N ASN A 52 -19.96 -8.55 -0.79
CA ASN A 52 -20.16 -7.49 0.21
C ASN A 52 -19.55 -7.88 1.56
N GLU A 53 -19.78 -9.11 2.01
CA GLU A 53 -19.21 -9.64 3.26
C GLU A 53 -17.68 -9.69 3.18
N CYS A 54 -17.16 -10.17 2.07
CA CYS A 54 -15.74 -10.23 1.78
C CYS A 54 -15.07 -8.86 1.90
N ALA A 55 -15.59 -7.85 1.21
CA ALA A 55 -15.06 -6.49 1.26
C ALA A 55 -15.13 -5.91 2.68
N GLY A 56 -16.23 -6.16 3.39
CA GLY A 56 -16.37 -5.77 4.80
C GLY A 56 -15.33 -6.42 5.71
N LYS A 57 -15.03 -7.71 5.51
CA LYS A 57 -14.00 -8.44 6.24
C LYS A 57 -12.59 -7.87 5.97
N GLU A 58 -12.28 -7.60 4.72
CA GLU A 58 -11.00 -7.01 4.34
C GLU A 58 -10.83 -5.59 4.90
N LEU A 59 -11.89 -4.78 4.92
CA LEU A 59 -11.88 -3.47 5.56
C LEU A 59 -11.56 -3.59 7.06
N ARG A 60 -12.28 -4.43 7.79
CA ARG A 60 -12.01 -4.65 9.23
C ARG A 60 -10.56 -5.07 9.49
N GLN A 61 -9.98 -5.88 8.62
CA GLN A 61 -8.57 -6.26 8.72
C GLN A 61 -7.63 -5.07 8.49
N ALA A 62 -7.94 -4.18 7.56
CA ALA A 62 -7.16 -2.95 7.33
C ALA A 62 -7.25 -2.00 8.53
N GLU A 63 -8.44 -1.82 9.09
CA GLU A 63 -8.67 -0.99 10.29
C GLU A 63 -7.91 -1.56 11.51
N ALA A 64 -7.93 -2.88 11.71
CA ALA A 64 -7.16 -3.54 12.76
C ALA A 64 -5.64 -3.34 12.59
N ARG A 65 -5.13 -3.39 11.34
CA ARG A 65 -3.71 -3.10 11.05
C ARG A 65 -3.35 -1.64 11.35
N LEU A 66 -4.24 -0.69 11.03
CA LEU A 66 -4.05 0.73 11.36
C LEU A 66 -3.99 0.92 12.87
N ALA A 67 -4.96 0.38 13.62
CA ALA A 67 -4.99 0.47 15.08
C ALA A 67 -3.73 -0.12 15.72
N ALA A 68 -3.26 -1.27 15.25
CA ALA A 68 -2.01 -1.88 15.72
C ALA A 68 -0.79 -1.01 15.42
N LEU A 69 -0.75 -0.35 14.26
CA LEU A 69 0.33 0.58 13.90
C LEU A 69 0.32 1.82 14.78
N LEU A 70 -0.83 2.47 14.98
CA LEU A 70 -0.99 3.64 15.86
C LEU A 70 -0.52 3.30 17.28
N LYS A 71 -0.96 2.16 17.82
CA LYS A 71 -0.50 1.68 19.13
C LYS A 71 1.02 1.54 19.19
N ARG A 72 1.64 0.94 18.16
CA ARG A 72 3.11 0.77 18.09
C ARG A 72 3.84 2.12 18.04
N LEU A 73 3.24 3.13 17.41
CA LEU A 73 3.78 4.48 17.30
C LEU A 73 3.46 5.35 18.52
N SER A 74 2.75 4.81 19.53
CA SER A 74 2.25 5.56 20.69
C SER A 74 1.35 6.75 20.30
N ILE A 75 0.60 6.62 19.20
CA ILE A 75 -0.38 7.60 18.77
C ILE A 75 -1.75 7.19 19.35
N ASP A 76 -2.40 8.14 20.05
CA ASP A 76 -3.75 7.91 20.56
C ASP A 76 -4.76 7.91 19.39
N VAL A 77 -5.52 6.83 19.26
CA VAL A 77 -6.59 6.70 18.25
C VAL A 77 -7.69 7.77 18.40
N ASN A 78 -7.83 8.36 19.59
CA ASN A 78 -8.78 9.44 19.88
C ASN A 78 -8.15 10.83 19.77
N SER A 79 -6.89 10.93 19.34
CA SER A 79 -6.24 12.21 19.17
C SER A 79 -6.95 13.11 18.14
N PRO A 80 -6.84 14.44 18.26
CA PRO A 80 -7.43 15.35 17.28
C PRO A 80 -6.96 15.07 15.84
N GLU A 81 -5.72 14.64 15.66
CA GLU A 81 -5.11 14.33 14.36
C GLU A 81 -5.76 13.10 13.72
N GLU A 82 -5.98 12.03 14.50
CA GLU A 82 -6.63 10.83 13.98
C GLU A 82 -8.12 11.07 13.69
N LYS A 83 -8.80 11.85 14.51
CA LYS A 83 -10.18 12.29 14.24
C LYS A 83 -10.28 13.16 12.98
N ALA A 84 -9.31 14.05 12.77
CA ALA A 84 -9.27 14.85 11.55
C ALA A 84 -9.03 13.98 10.30
N TRP A 85 -8.16 12.96 10.40
CA TRP A 85 -7.97 11.99 9.32
C TRP A 85 -9.24 11.16 9.06
N GLU A 86 -9.94 10.71 10.09
CA GLU A 86 -11.22 10.01 9.93
C GLU A 86 -12.27 10.88 9.24
N ALA A 87 -12.37 12.13 9.65
CA ALA A 87 -13.28 13.10 9.02
C ALA A 87 -12.92 13.33 7.54
N TYR A 88 -11.63 13.44 7.21
CA TYR A 88 -11.16 13.51 5.83
C TYR A 88 -11.56 12.27 5.03
N ARG A 89 -11.29 11.06 5.55
CA ARG A 89 -11.67 9.79 4.93
C ARG A 89 -13.16 9.76 4.63
N ASP A 90 -13.98 10.11 5.61
CA ASP A 90 -15.45 10.07 5.48
C ASP A 90 -15.96 11.13 4.51
N ALA A 91 -15.30 12.30 4.42
CA ALA A 91 -15.61 13.32 3.42
C ALA A 91 -15.31 12.82 1.99
N GLN A 92 -14.20 12.07 1.78
CA GLN A 92 -13.91 11.46 0.49
C GLN A 92 -14.97 10.42 0.08
N LEU A 93 -15.45 9.61 1.03
CA LEU A 93 -16.53 8.66 0.76
C LEU A 93 -17.83 9.37 0.36
N LYS A 94 -18.20 10.42 1.09
CA LYS A 94 -19.40 11.23 0.79
C LYS A 94 -19.33 11.97 -0.54
N ALA A 95 -18.12 12.34 -0.98
CA ALA A 95 -17.93 12.97 -2.28
C ALA A 95 -18.23 12.01 -3.45
N ILE A 96 -17.96 10.70 -3.26
CA ILE A 96 -18.22 9.67 -4.27
C ILE A 96 -19.62 9.08 -4.13
N TYR A 97 -20.06 8.88 -2.90
CA TYR A 97 -21.37 8.36 -2.53
C TYR A 97 -22.08 9.36 -1.61
N PRO A 98 -22.71 10.41 -2.16
CA PRO A 98 -23.49 11.36 -1.37
C PRO A 98 -24.57 10.66 -0.56
N PRO A 99 -24.86 11.10 0.67
CA PRO A 99 -25.93 10.53 1.48
C PRO A 99 -27.29 10.67 0.77
N VAL A 100 -28.02 9.56 0.66
CA VAL A 100 -29.37 9.50 0.07
C VAL A 100 -30.32 8.78 1.01
N ALA A 101 -31.63 8.99 0.83
CA ALA A 101 -32.65 8.40 1.71
C ALA A 101 -32.70 6.86 1.62
N ASN A 102 -32.38 6.29 0.46
CA ASN A 102 -32.34 4.85 0.25
C ASN A 102 -31.12 4.48 -0.61
N GLU A 103 -30.01 4.18 0.04
CA GLU A 103 -28.72 3.84 -0.61
C GLU A 103 -28.85 2.60 -1.50
N GLN A 104 -29.63 1.60 -1.09
CA GLN A 104 -29.82 0.37 -1.87
C GLN A 104 -30.56 0.65 -3.19
N ALA A 105 -31.55 1.53 -3.19
CA ALA A 105 -32.28 1.90 -4.39
C ALA A 105 -31.43 2.76 -5.33
N GLU A 106 -30.61 3.66 -4.79
CA GLU A 106 -29.78 4.59 -5.56
C GLU A 106 -28.50 3.91 -6.10
N TYR A 107 -27.79 3.18 -5.25
CA TYR A 107 -26.46 2.63 -5.57
C TYR A 107 -26.46 1.13 -5.85
N GLY A 108 -27.59 0.44 -5.65
CA GLY A 108 -27.75 -0.98 -5.93
C GLY A 108 -27.05 -1.91 -4.91
N SER A 109 -27.15 -3.21 -5.17
CA SER A 109 -26.65 -4.26 -4.27
C SER A 109 -25.11 -4.31 -4.15
N VAL A 110 -24.40 -3.70 -5.07
CA VAL A 110 -22.93 -3.62 -5.10
C VAL A 110 -22.39 -2.54 -4.15
N TYR A 111 -23.23 -1.60 -3.72
CA TYR A 111 -22.82 -0.44 -2.93
C TYR A 111 -22.03 -0.80 -1.66
N PRO A 112 -22.43 -1.75 -0.82
CA PRO A 112 -21.68 -2.08 0.39
C PRO A 112 -20.25 -2.55 0.09
N MET A 113 -20.05 -3.33 -0.97
CA MET A 113 -18.73 -3.77 -1.43
C MET A 113 -17.87 -2.58 -1.88
N CYS A 114 -18.44 -1.70 -2.71
CA CYS A 114 -17.71 -0.55 -3.24
C CYS A 114 -17.30 0.42 -2.12
N LEU A 115 -18.22 0.70 -1.19
CA LEU A 115 -17.96 1.57 -0.04
C LEU A 115 -16.85 0.99 0.86
N ALA A 116 -16.95 -0.29 1.21
CA ALA A 116 -15.94 -0.98 2.02
C ALA A 116 -14.58 -1.01 1.33
N THR A 117 -14.55 -1.27 0.02
CA THR A 117 -13.31 -1.29 -0.76
C THR A 117 -12.64 0.07 -0.81
N LEU A 118 -13.40 1.14 -1.02
CA LEU A 118 -12.87 2.51 -1.04
C LEU A 118 -12.35 2.91 0.35
N LYS A 119 -13.12 2.64 1.40
CA LYS A 119 -12.71 2.91 2.78
C LYS A 119 -11.44 2.15 3.16
N LYS A 120 -11.34 0.86 2.78
CA LYS A 120 -10.13 0.05 2.94
C LYS A 120 -8.93 0.70 2.24
N LYS A 121 -9.08 1.13 0.98
CA LYS A 121 -8.01 1.78 0.20
C LYS A 121 -7.47 3.03 0.88
N LEU A 122 -8.34 3.88 1.43
CA LEU A 122 -7.95 5.08 2.18
C LEU A 122 -7.23 4.70 3.49
N THR A 123 -7.73 3.70 4.21
CA THR A 123 -7.10 3.18 5.43
C THR A 123 -5.70 2.61 5.15
N GLU A 124 -5.52 1.86 4.06
CA GLU A 124 -4.22 1.33 3.65
C GLU A 124 -3.25 2.45 3.21
N SER A 125 -3.77 3.53 2.60
CA SER A 125 -2.95 4.72 2.34
C SER A 125 -2.42 5.32 3.63
N ARG A 126 -3.27 5.53 4.65
CA ARG A 126 -2.86 6.03 5.96
C ARG A 126 -1.75 5.17 6.58
N ILE A 127 -1.89 3.84 6.50
CA ILE A 127 -0.86 2.91 6.99
C ILE A 127 0.47 3.12 6.27
N ARG A 128 0.46 3.30 4.95
CA ARG A 128 1.70 3.55 4.19
C ARG A 128 2.34 4.87 4.57
N ASP A 129 1.54 5.91 4.69
CA ASP A 129 2.02 7.26 5.04
C ASP A 129 2.65 7.27 6.43
N LEU A 130 1.98 6.70 7.44
CA LEU A 130 2.53 6.55 8.79
C LEU A 130 3.82 5.74 8.82
N LYS A 131 3.91 4.66 8.05
CA LYS A 131 5.14 3.87 7.93
C LYS A 131 6.27 4.68 7.29
N ALA A 132 5.98 5.41 6.22
CA ALA A 132 6.97 6.25 5.54
C ALA A 132 7.56 7.30 6.48
N LEU A 133 6.72 7.94 7.30
CA LEU A 133 7.15 8.92 8.30
C LEU A 133 8.07 8.32 9.39
N THR A 134 7.98 7.00 9.64
CA THR A 134 8.73 6.34 10.72
C THR A 134 9.97 5.61 10.25
N THR A 135 10.13 5.38 8.94
CA THR A 135 11.25 4.62 8.36
C THR A 135 12.30 5.48 7.65
N SER A 136 12.09 6.79 7.55
CA SER A 136 13.03 7.70 6.89
C SER A 136 14.26 7.95 7.77
N GLU A 137 15.17 6.97 7.82
CA GLU A 137 16.51 7.19 8.40
C GLU A 137 17.27 8.14 7.48
N GLY A 138 17.61 9.32 7.99
CA GLY A 138 18.46 10.29 7.31
C GLY A 138 17.76 11.49 6.66
N ASP A 139 16.44 11.56 6.69
CA ASP A 139 15.73 12.76 6.26
C ASP A 139 15.71 13.81 7.40
N THR A 140 16.42 14.91 7.20
CA THR A 140 16.56 16.00 8.19
C THR A 140 15.21 16.64 8.54
N CYS A 141 14.23 16.57 7.64
CA CYS A 141 12.89 17.11 7.87
C CYS A 141 11.98 16.14 8.66
N LEU A 142 12.30 14.83 8.65
CA LEU A 142 11.54 13.79 9.35
C LEU A 142 12.20 13.34 10.66
N GLY A 143 13.25 14.02 11.10
CA GLY A 143 13.99 13.71 12.34
C GLY A 143 13.18 13.89 13.65
N TYR A 144 11.89 14.18 13.55
CA TYR A 144 10.97 14.15 14.68
C TYR A 144 10.54 12.68 14.87
N ARG A 145 11.17 12.02 15.84
CA ARG A 145 10.75 10.68 16.26
C ARG A 145 9.34 10.78 16.85
N VAL A 146 8.35 10.34 16.09
CA VAL A 146 7.02 10.07 16.63
C VAL A 146 7.19 8.99 17.69
N GLY A 147 7.01 9.32 18.98
CA GLY A 147 7.11 8.37 20.08
C GLY A 147 8.48 8.13 20.69
N GLY A 148 9.48 8.94 20.41
CA GLY A 148 10.75 8.94 21.15
C GLY A 148 10.58 9.64 22.49
N ASN A 149 10.48 8.88 23.59
CA ASN A 149 10.66 9.42 24.92
C ASN A 149 12.01 10.15 24.94
N GLY A 150 11.98 11.49 24.96
CA GLY A 150 13.14 12.30 25.25
C GLY A 150 13.71 11.86 26.61
N LYS A 151 14.93 11.31 26.60
CA LYS A 151 15.83 11.35 27.75
C LYS A 151 16.77 12.50 27.55
#